data_cd8489ac459e9f796ac73e40ab46b454
#
_entry.id   cd8489ac459e9f796ac73e40ab46b454
#
_cell.length_a   1.000
_cell.length_b   1.000
_cell.length_c   1.000
_cell.angle_alpha   90.00
_cell.angle_beta   90.00
_cell.angle_gamma   90.00
#
_symmetry.space_group_name_H-M   'P 1'
#
loop_
_entity.id
_entity.type
_entity.pdbx_description
1 polymer ?
#
loop_
_entity_poly.entity_id
_entity_poly.type
_entity_poly.pdbx_seq_one_letter_code
_entity_poly.pdbx_strand_id
1 'polypeptide(L)'
;ARNWRLMAFGCLLLSGGLAAGLLWQSTKGTVTPWVVEIDHLGQAQAVAPASPFYQPTDPQIAFHLARFIEDVRGLPSDAIVLRQGWLRAYDFTTDRGAAALNDYARSNNPFARLGNTQVAVEISSVIRASSESFRIAWTERRYDSGQLAATERWTAILSIVVETPRDADRLRKNPLGVYVKAINWSKEFG
;
A
#
# COMPACT_ATOMS: atom_id res chain seq x y z
N ALA A 1 -11.40 60.56 21.06
CA ALA A 1 -10.29 59.93 20.29
C ALA A 1 -9.79 58.60 20.86
N ARG A 2 -9.82 58.42 22.21
CA ARG A 2 -9.28 57.22 22.87
C ARG A 2 -10.12 55.95 22.62
N ASN A 3 -11.42 56.04 22.58
CA ASN A 3 -12.33 54.92 22.35
C ASN A 3 -12.24 54.35 20.92
N TRP A 4 -11.99 55.22 19.91
CA TRP A 4 -11.77 54.82 18.55
C TRP A 4 -10.51 53.95 18.39
N ARG A 5 -9.42 54.30 19.07
CA ARG A 5 -8.18 53.51 19.06
C ARG A 5 -8.38 52.16 19.71
N LEU A 6 -9.10 52.08 20.84
CA LEU A 6 -9.42 50.82 21.49
C LEU A 6 -10.28 49.90 20.59
N MET A 7 -11.26 50.49 19.91
CA MET A 7 -12.08 49.77 18.95
C MET A 7 -11.27 49.23 17.76
N ALA A 8 -10.36 50.05 17.21
CA ALA A 8 -9.47 49.65 16.13
C ALA A 8 -8.53 48.48 16.55
N PHE A 9 -7.95 48.53 17.76
CA PHE A 9 -7.16 47.42 18.28
C PHE A 9 -7.98 46.14 18.51
N GLY A 10 -9.22 46.27 19.01
CA GLY A 10 -10.14 45.13 19.15
C GLY A 10 -10.46 44.47 17.85
N CYS A 11 -10.75 45.24 16.77
CA CYS A 11 -11.00 44.72 15.44
C CYS A 11 -9.75 44.03 14.85
N LEU A 12 -8.56 44.60 15.05
CA LEU A 12 -7.30 44.02 14.58
C LEU A 12 -7.01 42.66 15.26
N LEU A 13 -7.22 42.55 16.56
CA LEU A 13 -7.05 41.29 17.29
C LEU A 13 -8.05 40.26 16.87
N LEU A 14 -9.32 40.64 16.65
CA LEU A 14 -10.36 39.74 16.16
C LEU A 14 -10.03 39.26 14.75
N SER A 15 -9.64 40.15 13.84
CA SER A 15 -9.26 39.78 12.47
C SER A 15 -8.04 38.88 12.43
N GLY A 16 -7.03 39.15 13.27
CA GLY A 16 -5.84 38.30 13.40
C GLY A 16 -6.19 36.91 13.94
N GLY A 17 -7.07 36.82 14.93
CA GLY A 17 -7.56 35.55 15.47
C GLY A 17 -8.34 34.72 14.44
N LEU A 18 -9.22 35.37 13.67
CA LEU A 18 -9.96 34.71 12.60
C LEU A 18 -9.04 34.24 11.46
N ALA A 19 -8.07 35.06 11.06
CA ALA A 19 -7.10 34.66 10.03
C ALA A 19 -6.24 33.47 10.48
N ALA A 20 -5.77 33.47 11.72
CA ALA A 20 -5.02 32.36 12.29
C ALA A 20 -5.89 31.08 12.37
N GLY A 21 -7.14 31.20 12.77
CA GLY A 21 -8.11 30.09 12.79
C GLY A 21 -8.36 29.50 11.41
N LEU A 22 -8.54 30.35 10.38
CA LEU A 22 -8.71 29.92 8.99
C LEU A 22 -7.46 29.23 8.43
N LEU A 23 -6.27 29.76 8.71
CA LEU A 23 -5.02 29.12 8.32
C LEU A 23 -4.87 27.74 8.98
N TRP A 24 -5.18 27.65 10.27
CA TRP A 24 -5.14 26.36 10.97
C TRP A 24 -6.15 25.35 10.43
N GLN A 25 -7.36 25.80 10.11
CA GLN A 25 -8.39 24.96 9.49
C GLN A 25 -8.01 24.54 8.06
N SER A 26 -7.39 25.41 7.28
CA SER A 26 -6.92 25.13 5.92
C SER A 26 -5.80 24.07 5.88
N THR A 27 -4.98 24.00 6.92
CA THR A 27 -3.92 22.94 7.02
C THR A 27 -4.48 21.57 7.40
N LYS A 28 -5.72 21.49 7.88
CA LYS A 28 -6.43 20.24 8.18
C LYS A 28 -7.29 19.80 6.98
N GLY A 29 -6.70 19.74 5.79
CA GLY A 29 -7.37 19.21 4.61
C GLY A 29 -7.86 17.78 4.87
N THR A 30 -9.15 17.61 5.17
CA THR A 30 -9.77 16.30 5.33
C THR A 30 -10.10 15.80 3.92
N VAL A 31 -9.26 14.94 3.36
CA VAL A 31 -9.62 14.18 2.17
C VAL A 31 -10.64 13.14 2.63
N THR A 32 -11.89 13.28 2.20
CA THR A 32 -12.92 12.27 2.45
C THR A 32 -12.92 11.30 1.27
N PRO A 33 -12.32 10.11 1.39
CA PRO A 33 -12.39 9.13 0.32
C PRO A 33 -13.83 8.62 0.18
N TRP A 34 -14.27 8.41 -1.05
CA TRP A 34 -15.55 7.76 -1.34
C TRP A 34 -15.27 6.31 -1.71
N VAL A 35 -15.87 5.38 -1.00
CA VAL A 35 -15.82 3.95 -1.34
C VAL A 35 -17.08 3.61 -2.10
N VAL A 36 -16.91 3.09 -3.30
CA VAL A 36 -17.99 2.53 -4.12
C VAL A 36 -17.88 1.02 -4.03
N GLU A 37 -18.78 0.39 -3.29
CA GLU A 37 -18.90 -1.07 -3.32
C GLU A 37 -19.73 -1.46 -4.55
N ILE A 38 -19.15 -2.29 -5.39
CA ILE A 38 -19.81 -2.87 -6.56
C ILE A 38 -20.12 -4.33 -6.29
N ASP A 39 -21.33 -4.75 -6.64
CA ASP A 39 -21.72 -6.16 -6.59
C ASP A 39 -21.09 -6.96 -7.74
N HIS A 40 -21.32 -8.28 -7.75
CA HIS A 40 -20.84 -9.19 -8.79
C HIS A 40 -21.42 -8.90 -10.19
N LEU A 41 -22.42 -8.01 -10.29
CA LEU A 41 -23.02 -7.54 -11.55
C LEU A 41 -22.47 -6.17 -11.97
N GLY A 42 -21.53 -5.58 -11.20
CA GLY A 42 -20.95 -4.27 -11.48
C GLY A 42 -21.84 -3.08 -11.07
N GLN A 43 -22.94 -3.31 -10.31
CA GLN A 43 -23.81 -2.25 -9.84
C GLN A 43 -23.26 -1.69 -8.52
N ALA A 44 -23.25 -0.36 -8.38
CA ALA A 44 -22.88 0.29 -7.14
C ALA A 44 -23.90 -0.02 -6.05
N GLN A 45 -23.49 -0.78 -5.03
CA GLN A 45 -24.36 -1.17 -3.91
C GLN A 45 -24.40 -0.08 -2.83
N ALA A 46 -23.32 0.66 -2.66
CA ALA A 46 -23.27 1.81 -1.77
C ALA A 46 -22.26 2.84 -2.29
N VAL A 47 -22.66 4.10 -2.27
CA VAL A 47 -21.76 5.25 -2.45
C VAL A 47 -21.81 6.01 -1.13
N ALA A 48 -20.84 5.80 -0.27
CA ALA A 48 -20.76 6.50 0.99
C ALA A 48 -19.36 7.13 1.14
N PRO A 49 -19.25 8.31 1.81
CA PRO A 49 -17.95 8.76 2.25
C PRO A 49 -17.34 7.66 3.13
N ALA A 50 -16.08 7.32 2.88
CA ALA A 50 -15.39 6.33 3.71
C ALA A 50 -15.50 6.79 5.16
N SER A 51 -16.15 5.97 5.97
CA SER A 51 -16.19 6.19 7.41
C SER A 51 -14.74 6.27 7.92
N PRO A 52 -14.42 7.15 8.87
CA PRO A 52 -13.11 7.14 9.52
C PRO A 52 -12.76 5.79 10.17
N PHE A 53 -13.73 4.87 10.22
CA PHE A 53 -13.60 3.50 10.74
C PHE A 53 -13.73 2.43 9.64
N TYR A 54 -13.56 2.78 8.36
CA TYR A 54 -13.57 1.77 7.30
C TYR A 54 -12.46 0.74 7.53
N GLN A 55 -12.84 -0.52 7.62
CA GLN A 55 -11.90 -1.64 7.70
C GLN A 55 -12.05 -2.47 6.43
N PRO A 56 -10.96 -2.66 5.67
CA PRO A 56 -11.00 -3.52 4.49
C PRO A 56 -11.33 -4.96 4.88
N THR A 57 -12.10 -5.63 4.04
CA THR A 57 -12.47 -7.04 4.21
C THR A 57 -11.26 -7.95 3.91
N ASP A 58 -11.28 -9.18 4.44
CA ASP A 58 -10.22 -10.16 4.17
C ASP A 58 -9.96 -10.40 2.69
N PRO A 59 -10.97 -10.55 1.80
CA PRO A 59 -10.74 -10.66 0.37
C PRO A 59 -10.04 -9.46 -0.25
N GLN A 60 -10.36 -8.24 0.19
CA GLN A 60 -9.70 -7.03 -0.28
C GLN A 60 -8.23 -6.99 0.15
N ILE A 61 -7.96 -7.31 1.42
CA ILE A 61 -6.59 -7.41 1.92
C ILE A 61 -5.83 -8.49 1.15
N ALA A 62 -6.43 -9.69 0.99
CA ALA A 62 -5.82 -10.81 0.28
C ALA A 62 -5.43 -10.45 -1.14
N PHE A 63 -6.29 -9.73 -1.89
CA PHE A 63 -5.99 -9.25 -3.23
C PHE A 63 -4.73 -8.36 -3.27
N HIS A 64 -4.63 -7.40 -2.35
CA HIS A 64 -3.47 -6.51 -2.28
C HIS A 64 -2.18 -7.23 -1.87
N LEU A 65 -2.28 -8.18 -0.93
CA LEU A 65 -1.12 -8.97 -0.50
C LEU A 65 -0.64 -9.94 -1.58
N ALA A 66 -1.56 -10.55 -2.34
CA ALA A 66 -1.22 -11.35 -3.52
C ALA A 66 -0.42 -10.50 -4.52
N ARG A 67 -0.94 -9.32 -4.85
CA ARG A 67 -0.28 -8.39 -5.76
C ARG A 67 1.09 -7.93 -5.25
N PHE A 68 1.20 -7.68 -3.95
CA PHE A 68 2.48 -7.34 -3.31
C PHE A 68 3.54 -8.44 -3.51
N ILE A 69 3.17 -9.72 -3.33
CA ILE A 69 4.09 -10.84 -3.58
C ILE A 69 4.47 -10.92 -5.07
N GLU A 70 3.52 -10.77 -5.99
CA GLU A 70 3.80 -10.74 -7.42
C GLU A 70 4.78 -9.63 -7.79
N ASP A 71 4.58 -8.42 -7.27
CA ASP A 71 5.42 -7.26 -7.55
C ASP A 71 6.85 -7.39 -7.00
N VAL A 72 7.04 -8.06 -5.86
CA VAL A 72 8.35 -8.21 -5.20
C VAL A 72 9.09 -9.46 -5.69
N ARG A 73 8.39 -10.56 -5.91
CA ARG A 73 8.99 -11.87 -6.22
C ARG A 73 9.02 -12.16 -7.72
N GLY A 74 8.12 -11.54 -8.48
CA GLY A 74 8.11 -11.65 -9.93
C GLY A 74 9.32 -10.96 -10.56
N LEU A 75 9.84 -11.57 -11.64
CA LEU A 75 10.92 -11.00 -12.45
C LEU A 75 10.47 -11.01 -13.91
N PRO A 76 9.80 -9.93 -14.37
CA PRO A 76 9.44 -9.78 -15.79
C PRO A 76 10.70 -9.52 -16.62
N SER A 77 10.61 -9.72 -17.93
CA SER A 77 11.69 -9.41 -18.88
C SER A 77 11.89 -7.90 -19.08
N ASP A 78 10.88 -7.09 -18.81
CA ASP A 78 10.89 -5.64 -19.00
C ASP A 78 11.29 -4.92 -17.70
N ALA A 79 12.38 -4.13 -17.78
CA ALA A 79 12.89 -3.33 -16.68
C ALA A 79 11.91 -2.27 -16.19
N ILE A 80 11.07 -1.72 -17.09
CA ILE A 80 10.09 -0.69 -16.73
C ILE A 80 9.00 -1.34 -15.88
N VAL A 81 8.49 -2.50 -16.29
CA VAL A 81 7.48 -3.27 -15.56
C VAL A 81 8.01 -3.69 -14.19
N LEU A 82 9.25 -4.20 -14.13
CA LEU A 82 9.91 -4.55 -12.88
C LEU A 82 9.98 -3.37 -11.92
N ARG A 83 10.47 -2.23 -12.42
CA ARG A 83 10.58 -1.00 -11.60
C ARG A 83 9.22 -0.53 -11.10
N GLN A 84 8.19 -0.54 -11.93
CA GLN A 84 6.84 -0.15 -11.56
C GLN A 84 6.27 -1.07 -10.47
N GLY A 85 6.48 -2.39 -10.57
CA GLY A 85 6.10 -3.35 -9.55
C GLY A 85 6.75 -3.03 -8.20
N TRP A 86 8.05 -2.82 -8.18
CA TRP A 86 8.78 -2.46 -6.95
C TRP A 86 8.30 -1.14 -6.35
N LEU A 87 8.07 -0.10 -7.16
CA LEU A 87 7.54 1.18 -6.66
C LEU A 87 6.16 1.00 -6.04
N ARG A 88 5.26 0.20 -6.67
CA ARG A 88 3.97 -0.14 -6.06
C ARG A 88 4.15 -0.87 -4.74
N ALA A 89 5.03 -1.87 -4.68
CA ALA A 89 5.28 -2.61 -3.44
C ALA A 89 5.70 -1.67 -2.29
N TYR A 90 6.54 -0.66 -2.56
CA TYR A 90 6.89 0.34 -1.54
C TYR A 90 5.70 1.20 -1.09
N ASP A 91 4.75 1.52 -1.97
CA ASP A 91 3.52 2.23 -1.61
C ASP A 91 2.63 1.42 -0.64
N PHE A 92 2.84 0.10 -0.54
CA PHE A 92 2.15 -0.82 0.36
C PHE A 92 3.00 -1.26 1.56
N THR A 93 4.06 -0.53 1.93
CA THR A 93 4.89 -0.84 3.09
C THR A 93 4.92 0.30 4.10
N THR A 94 5.07 -0.05 5.38
CA THR A 94 5.56 0.89 6.39
C THR A 94 7.07 1.10 6.23
N ASP A 95 7.65 2.08 6.95
CA ASP A 95 9.12 2.29 6.95
C ASP A 95 9.88 1.01 7.33
N ARG A 96 9.37 0.23 8.28
CA ARG A 96 9.94 -1.06 8.67
C ARG A 96 9.83 -2.12 7.57
N GLY A 97 8.68 -2.19 6.89
CA GLY A 97 8.47 -3.05 5.74
C GLY A 97 9.39 -2.67 4.58
N ALA A 98 9.54 -1.37 4.31
CA ALA A 98 10.45 -0.87 3.29
C ALA A 98 11.91 -1.20 3.59
N ALA A 99 12.34 -1.14 4.86
CA ALA A 99 13.67 -1.57 5.26
C ALA A 99 13.90 -3.07 4.96
N ALA A 100 12.93 -3.93 5.27
CA ALA A 100 13.00 -5.37 4.95
C ALA A 100 13.06 -5.62 3.43
N LEU A 101 12.30 -4.86 2.61
CA LEU A 101 12.41 -4.92 1.15
C LEU A 101 13.77 -4.46 0.65
N ASN A 102 14.35 -3.41 1.23
CA ASN A 102 15.69 -2.94 0.87
C ASN A 102 16.76 -3.99 1.17
N ASP A 103 16.66 -4.69 2.32
CA ASP A 103 17.59 -5.79 2.68
C ASP A 103 17.47 -6.94 1.69
N TYR A 104 16.25 -7.30 1.33
CA TYR A 104 15.99 -8.32 0.32
C TYR A 104 16.53 -7.91 -1.05
N ALA A 105 16.29 -6.66 -1.50
CA ALA A 105 16.78 -6.16 -2.79
C ALA A 105 18.31 -6.13 -2.86
N ARG A 106 19.00 -5.81 -1.75
CA ARG A 106 20.48 -5.85 -1.68
C ARG A 106 21.01 -7.27 -1.83
N SER A 107 20.37 -8.24 -1.19
CA SER A 107 20.79 -9.65 -1.22
C SER A 107 20.42 -10.35 -2.53
N ASN A 108 19.35 -9.92 -3.18
CA ASN A 108 18.76 -10.57 -4.36
C ASN A 108 18.46 -9.56 -5.47
N ASN A 109 19.43 -8.73 -5.85
CA ASN A 109 19.22 -7.64 -6.82
C ASN A 109 18.45 -8.12 -8.06
N PRO A 110 17.16 -7.77 -8.22
CA PRO A 110 16.33 -8.25 -9.32
C PRO A 110 16.81 -7.66 -10.66
N PHE A 111 17.32 -6.42 -10.64
CA PHE A 111 17.78 -5.74 -11.85
C PHE A 111 19.06 -6.35 -12.43
N ALA A 112 19.89 -6.99 -11.60
CA ALA A 112 21.10 -7.66 -12.08
C ALA A 112 20.80 -8.96 -12.86
N ARG A 113 19.59 -9.51 -12.73
CA ARG A 113 19.15 -10.76 -13.40
C ARG A 113 18.31 -10.52 -14.64
N LEU A 114 17.98 -9.25 -14.94
CA LEU A 114 17.18 -8.90 -16.12
C LEU A 114 17.84 -9.38 -17.41
N GLY A 115 16.98 -9.84 -18.33
CA GLY A 115 17.38 -10.30 -19.67
C GLY A 115 17.76 -11.80 -19.73
N ASN A 116 18.26 -12.37 -18.64
CA ASN A 116 18.68 -13.78 -18.64
C ASN A 116 17.69 -14.70 -17.91
N THR A 117 17.09 -14.19 -16.84
CA THR A 117 16.15 -14.95 -15.99
C THR A 117 14.82 -14.25 -15.91
N GLN A 118 13.74 -15.03 -15.94
CA GLN A 118 12.37 -14.56 -15.68
C GLN A 118 11.79 -15.41 -14.56
N VAL A 119 10.95 -14.80 -13.70
CA VAL A 119 10.24 -15.51 -12.63
C VAL A 119 8.76 -15.17 -12.74
N ALA A 120 7.95 -16.20 -13.00
CA ALA A 120 6.49 -16.12 -12.91
C ALA A 120 6.05 -16.56 -11.51
N VAL A 121 5.21 -15.75 -10.88
CA VAL A 121 4.64 -16.03 -9.56
C VAL A 121 3.18 -16.38 -9.73
N GLU A 122 2.76 -17.49 -9.15
CA GLU A 122 1.38 -17.96 -9.14
C GLU A 122 0.91 -18.15 -7.71
N ILE A 123 0.01 -17.28 -7.26
CA ILE A 123 -0.51 -17.31 -5.89
C ILE A 123 -1.47 -18.51 -5.74
N SER A 124 -1.18 -19.38 -4.78
CA SER A 124 -2.00 -20.57 -4.49
C SER A 124 -3.03 -20.29 -3.41
N SER A 125 -2.68 -19.51 -2.36
CA SER A 125 -3.62 -19.15 -1.30
C SER A 125 -3.17 -17.91 -0.55
N VAL A 126 -4.15 -17.16 -0.04
CA VAL A 126 -3.95 -16.06 0.92
C VAL A 126 -4.96 -16.24 2.04
N ILE A 127 -4.50 -16.54 3.24
CA ILE A 127 -5.35 -16.90 4.37
C ILE A 127 -4.96 -16.05 5.58
N ARG A 128 -5.94 -15.49 6.28
CA ARG A 128 -5.69 -14.78 7.53
C ARG A 128 -5.09 -15.75 8.57
N ALA A 129 -3.93 -15.42 9.11
CA ALA A 129 -3.25 -16.19 10.13
C ALA A 129 -3.48 -15.64 11.54
N SER A 130 -3.65 -14.32 11.67
CA SER A 130 -4.02 -13.63 12.91
C SER A 130 -4.76 -12.32 12.63
N SER A 131 -5.10 -11.56 13.67
CA SER A 131 -5.68 -10.21 13.52
C SER A 131 -4.82 -9.27 12.66
N GLU A 132 -3.50 -9.45 12.69
CA GLU A 132 -2.53 -8.57 12.02
C GLU A 132 -1.64 -9.30 11.01
N SER A 133 -1.91 -10.54 10.63
CA SER A 133 -1.06 -11.27 9.71
C SER A 133 -1.83 -12.17 8.76
N PHE A 134 -1.24 -12.38 7.58
CA PHE A 134 -1.72 -13.29 6.55
C PHE A 134 -0.62 -14.26 6.15
N ARG A 135 -1.00 -15.51 5.91
CA ARG A 135 -0.16 -16.51 5.28
C ARG A 135 -0.48 -16.53 3.80
N ILE A 136 0.56 -16.41 2.98
CA ILE A 136 0.48 -16.48 1.53
C ILE A 136 1.33 -17.65 1.06
N ALA A 137 0.75 -18.52 0.23
CA ALA A 137 1.49 -19.56 -0.45
C ALA A 137 1.45 -19.32 -1.95
N TRP A 138 2.58 -19.56 -2.62
CA TRP A 138 2.70 -19.39 -4.06
C TRP A 138 3.73 -20.34 -4.66
N THR A 139 3.66 -20.47 -6.00
CA THR A 139 4.63 -21.20 -6.82
C THR A 139 5.42 -20.20 -7.66
N GLU A 140 6.73 -20.31 -7.66
CA GLU A 140 7.63 -19.60 -8.58
C GLU A 140 8.08 -20.54 -9.68
N ARG A 141 7.87 -20.11 -10.95
CA ARG A 141 8.45 -20.77 -12.11
C ARG A 141 9.54 -19.89 -12.66
N ARG A 142 10.78 -20.38 -12.56
CA ARG A 142 11.95 -19.69 -13.10
C ARG A 142 12.24 -20.19 -14.50
N TYR A 143 12.41 -19.24 -15.41
CA TYR A 143 12.81 -19.50 -16.78
C TYR A 143 14.18 -18.85 -17.02
N ASP A 144 15.13 -19.65 -17.54
CA ASP A 144 16.44 -19.18 -17.95
C ASP A 144 16.53 -19.32 -19.48
N SER A 145 16.77 -18.22 -20.19
CA SER A 145 16.77 -18.15 -21.67
C SER A 145 15.49 -18.71 -22.28
N GLY A 146 14.33 -18.48 -21.65
CA GLY A 146 13.01 -18.92 -22.13
C GLY A 146 12.65 -20.37 -21.82
N GLN A 147 13.54 -21.15 -21.20
CA GLN A 147 13.26 -22.54 -20.80
C GLN A 147 12.98 -22.63 -19.29
N LEU A 148 12.02 -23.47 -18.90
CA LEU A 148 11.72 -23.71 -17.49
C LEU A 148 12.91 -24.37 -16.80
N ALA A 149 13.56 -23.62 -15.90
CA ALA A 149 14.74 -24.07 -15.18
C ALA A 149 14.41 -24.61 -13.78
N ALA A 150 13.39 -24.06 -13.11
CA ALA A 150 12.98 -24.52 -11.78
C ALA A 150 11.51 -24.17 -11.51
N THR A 151 10.88 -25.01 -10.67
CA THR A 151 9.58 -24.73 -10.05
C THR A 151 9.73 -24.88 -8.55
N GLU A 152 9.40 -23.84 -7.80
CA GLU A 152 9.62 -23.78 -6.36
C GLU A 152 8.35 -23.32 -5.66
N ARG A 153 8.03 -23.93 -4.52
CA ARG A 153 6.93 -23.51 -3.66
C ARG A 153 7.48 -22.68 -2.51
N TRP A 154 6.73 -21.61 -2.21
CA TRP A 154 7.10 -20.65 -1.17
C TRP A 154 5.91 -20.33 -0.30
N THR A 155 6.19 -20.02 0.94
CA THR A 155 5.20 -19.52 1.91
C THR A 155 5.74 -18.25 2.58
N ALA A 156 4.87 -17.27 2.78
CA ALA A 156 5.17 -16.08 3.58
C ALA A 156 4.15 -15.89 4.69
N ILE A 157 4.62 -15.31 5.80
CA ILE A 157 3.79 -14.64 6.79
C ILE A 157 4.06 -13.14 6.65
N LEU A 158 3.06 -12.40 6.20
CA LEU A 158 3.08 -10.95 6.12
C LEU A 158 2.32 -10.36 7.31
N SER A 159 3.00 -9.57 8.12
CA SER A 159 2.32 -8.76 9.15
C SER A 159 1.90 -7.44 8.53
N ILE A 160 0.67 -7.03 8.78
CA ILE A 160 0.07 -5.83 8.22
C ILE A 160 -0.39 -4.86 9.30
N VAL A 161 -0.60 -3.62 8.89
CA VAL A 161 -1.36 -2.60 9.61
C VAL A 161 -2.31 -1.93 8.63
N VAL A 162 -3.48 -1.52 9.12
CA VAL A 162 -4.45 -0.75 8.34
C VAL A 162 -4.49 0.66 8.89
N GLU A 163 -4.12 1.64 8.06
CA GLU A 163 -4.08 3.05 8.40
C GLU A 163 -4.87 3.86 7.37
N THR A 164 -5.86 4.62 7.81
CA THR A 164 -6.64 5.46 6.89
C THR A 164 -5.73 6.48 6.19
N PRO A 165 -5.71 6.51 4.84
CA PRO A 165 -4.93 7.48 4.09
C PRO A 165 -5.33 8.91 4.46
N ARG A 166 -4.34 9.76 4.75
CA ARG A 166 -4.58 11.15 5.21
C ARG A 166 -4.39 12.20 4.11
N ASP A 167 -3.84 11.81 2.99
CA ASP A 167 -3.58 12.70 1.86
C ASP A 167 -4.04 12.07 0.54
N ALA A 168 -4.26 12.91 -0.47
CA ALA A 168 -4.80 12.50 -1.76
C ALA A 168 -3.85 11.57 -2.54
N ASP A 169 -2.53 11.68 -2.33
CA ASP A 169 -1.54 10.86 -3.02
C ASP A 169 -1.55 9.43 -2.48
N ARG A 170 -1.52 9.28 -1.15
CA ARG A 170 -1.66 7.98 -0.48
C ARG A 170 -3.01 7.33 -0.80
N LEU A 171 -4.09 8.12 -0.80
CA LEU A 171 -5.41 7.60 -1.15
C LEU A 171 -5.45 7.03 -2.57
N ARG A 172 -4.81 7.68 -3.54
CA ARG A 172 -4.76 7.21 -4.93
C ARG A 172 -3.94 5.93 -5.09
N LYS A 173 -2.83 5.80 -4.36
CA LYS A 173 -1.92 4.67 -4.44
C LYS A 173 -2.36 3.47 -3.62
N ASN A 174 -2.85 3.71 -2.41
CA ASN A 174 -3.28 2.69 -1.45
C ASN A 174 -4.58 3.13 -0.77
N PRO A 175 -5.71 3.05 -1.48
CA PRO A 175 -7.00 3.57 -0.98
C PRO A 175 -7.51 2.84 0.26
N LEU A 176 -7.15 1.56 0.43
CA LEU A 176 -7.56 0.76 1.59
C LEU A 176 -6.65 0.97 2.81
N GLY A 177 -5.50 1.64 2.63
CA GLY A 177 -4.55 1.88 3.71
C GLY A 177 -3.94 0.61 4.31
N VAL A 178 -3.80 -0.45 3.50
CA VAL A 178 -3.18 -1.71 3.92
C VAL A 178 -1.67 -1.62 3.74
N TYR A 179 -0.91 -1.72 4.83
CA TYR A 179 0.55 -1.65 4.77
C TYR A 179 1.19 -2.90 5.37
N VAL A 180 2.17 -3.45 4.67
CA VAL A 180 3.02 -4.54 5.14
C VAL A 180 4.09 -3.96 6.08
N LYS A 181 4.12 -4.42 7.33
CA LYS A 181 5.08 -3.98 8.35
C LYS A 181 6.21 -4.97 8.61
N ALA A 182 5.99 -6.26 8.30
CA ALA A 182 7.02 -7.28 8.41
C ALA A 182 6.80 -8.39 7.39
N ILE A 183 7.89 -8.92 6.89
CA ILE A 183 7.94 -9.94 5.86
C ILE A 183 8.77 -11.11 6.38
N ASN A 184 8.18 -12.28 6.38
CA ASN A 184 8.90 -13.53 6.68
C ASN A 184 8.47 -14.58 5.66
N TRP A 185 9.37 -14.99 4.79
CA TRP A 185 9.11 -16.00 3.77
C TRP A 185 10.16 -17.08 3.77
N SER A 186 9.75 -18.28 3.39
CA SER A 186 10.61 -19.46 3.28
C SER A 186 10.21 -20.30 2.08
N LYS A 187 11.19 -20.95 1.50
CA LYS A 187 10.97 -21.97 0.48
C LYS A 187 10.42 -23.24 1.16
N GLU A 188 9.41 -23.84 0.58
CA GLU A 188 8.91 -25.14 1.02
C GLU A 188 9.83 -26.23 0.50
N PHE A 189 10.24 -27.11 1.39
CA PHE A 189 10.95 -28.33 1.03
C PHE A 189 9.90 -29.40 0.70
N GLY A 190 9.83 -29.77 -0.55
CA GLY A 190 8.99 -30.86 -1.06
C GLY A 190 9.82 -32.08 -1.37
#